data_4c446af6bbc669efa7fa921d0c470e97
#
_entry.id   4c446af6bbc669efa7fa921d0c470e97
#
_cell.length_a   1.000
_cell.length_b   1.000
_cell.length_c   1.000
_cell.angle_alpha   90.00
_cell.angle_beta   90.00
_cell.angle_gamma   90.00
#
_symmetry.space_group_name_H-M   'P 1'
#
loop_
_entity.id
_entity.type
_entity.pdbx_description
1 polymer ?
#
loop_
_entity_poly.entity_id
_entity_poly.type
_entity_poly.pdbx_seq_one_letter_code
_entity_poly.pdbx_strand_id
1 'polypeptide(L)'
;MSTQILWFATRGAGIVSMLLFTAVVVLGVVTTMRWQTERWPRFLTVELHRTISLLSVVFLVVHILTAILDPFTNLGLAAALVPFASSYRPLWVGLGVLSVYLGVAVLVTSLLRERVGLRLWRAVHWLAYASWPLAIIHSIESGSDATAPWMLVVDALCIGPVVLAVGWRLLAARGSNRSALASVAEPGRGA
;
A
#
# COMPACT_ATOMS: atom_id res chain seq x y z
N MET A 1 0.96 30.85 7.28
CA MET A 1 1.51 29.66 7.97
C MET A 1 3.01 29.64 7.73
N SER A 2 3.83 29.35 8.74
CA SER A 2 5.28 29.26 8.52
C SER A 2 5.60 28.07 7.62
N THR A 3 6.60 28.20 6.76
CA THR A 3 7.09 27.14 5.85
C THR A 3 7.43 25.86 6.61
N GLN A 4 7.93 25.97 7.82
CA GLN A 4 8.22 24.83 8.71
C GLN A 4 6.98 24.02 9.08
N ILE A 5 5.83 24.67 9.36
CA ILE A 5 4.59 23.95 9.72
C ILE A 5 4.09 23.14 8.55
N LEU A 6 4.12 23.67 7.32
CA LEU A 6 3.73 22.94 6.11
C LEU A 6 4.66 21.76 5.86
N TRP A 7 5.96 21.96 6.00
CA TRP A 7 6.94 20.87 5.86
C TRP A 7 6.66 19.72 6.84
N PHE A 8 6.47 20.03 8.14
CA PHE A 8 6.14 19.02 9.15
C PHE A 8 4.81 18.33 8.86
N ALA A 9 3.79 19.08 8.42
CA ALA A 9 2.48 18.54 8.10
C ALA A 9 2.56 17.58 6.88
N THR A 10 3.24 17.98 5.82
CA THR A 10 3.47 17.14 4.63
C THR A 10 4.21 15.87 5.00
N ARG A 11 5.30 16.00 5.76
CA ARG A 11 6.12 14.87 6.17
C ARG A 11 5.36 13.91 7.09
N GLY A 12 4.73 14.45 8.14
CA GLY A 12 3.95 13.64 9.10
C GLY A 12 2.78 12.93 8.46
N ALA A 13 1.99 13.63 7.63
CA ALA A 13 0.87 13.02 6.92
C ALA A 13 1.32 11.94 5.93
N GLY A 14 2.45 12.15 5.24
CA GLY A 14 3.05 11.16 4.34
C GLY A 14 3.47 9.89 5.07
N ILE A 15 4.17 10.01 6.20
CA ILE A 15 4.61 8.87 7.02
C ILE A 15 3.41 8.10 7.56
N VAL A 16 2.41 8.78 8.12
CA VAL A 16 1.20 8.13 8.64
C VAL A 16 0.45 7.42 7.52
N SER A 17 0.28 8.07 6.36
CA SER A 17 -0.35 7.46 5.18
C SER A 17 0.39 6.19 4.75
N MET A 18 1.73 6.22 4.71
CA MET A 18 2.56 5.09 4.29
C MET A 18 2.47 3.91 5.27
N LEU A 19 2.51 4.17 6.59
CA LEU A 19 2.34 3.16 7.63
C LEU A 19 0.95 2.50 7.54
N LEU A 20 -0.11 3.31 7.37
CA LEU A 20 -1.47 2.82 7.18
C LEU A 20 -1.60 2.01 5.88
N PHE A 21 -1.01 2.48 4.78
CA PHE A 21 -1.02 1.76 3.51
C PHE A 21 -0.30 0.41 3.62
N THR A 22 0.83 0.36 4.33
CA THR A 22 1.52 -0.89 4.66
C THR A 22 0.62 -1.85 5.43
N ALA A 23 -0.07 -1.37 6.47
CA ALA A 23 -1.03 -2.18 7.23
C ALA A 23 -2.18 -2.70 6.34
N VAL A 24 -2.68 -1.88 5.40
CA VAL A 24 -3.69 -2.26 4.41
C VAL A 24 -3.21 -3.41 3.53
N VAL A 25 -1.96 -3.34 3.02
CA VAL A 25 -1.39 -4.40 2.19
C VAL A 25 -1.23 -5.70 2.98
N VAL A 26 -0.70 -5.63 4.20
CA VAL A 26 -0.55 -6.80 5.08
C VAL A 26 -1.90 -7.44 5.40
N LEU A 27 -2.91 -6.64 5.81
CA LEU A 27 -4.26 -7.13 6.06
C LEU A 27 -4.90 -7.73 4.80
N GLY A 28 -4.64 -7.14 3.63
CA GLY A 28 -5.06 -7.68 2.35
C GLY A 28 -4.48 -9.08 2.09
N VAL A 29 -3.20 -9.29 2.36
CA VAL A 29 -2.55 -10.61 2.27
C VAL A 29 -3.20 -11.60 3.25
N VAL A 30 -3.35 -11.23 4.52
CA VAL A 30 -3.97 -12.07 5.56
C VAL A 30 -5.40 -12.46 5.18
N THR A 31 -6.18 -11.52 4.64
CA THR A 31 -7.55 -11.79 4.17
C THR A 31 -7.59 -12.85 3.06
N THR A 32 -6.61 -12.84 2.14
CA THR A 32 -6.53 -13.84 1.06
C THR A 32 -6.16 -15.23 1.56
N MET A 33 -5.41 -15.33 2.65
CA MET A 33 -5.02 -16.60 3.29
C MET A 33 -6.15 -17.23 4.10
N ARG A 34 -7.30 -16.55 4.25
CA ARG A 34 -8.46 -17.00 5.05
C ARG A 34 -8.10 -17.32 6.50
N TRP A 35 -7.02 -16.68 7.01
CA TRP A 35 -6.61 -16.87 8.38
C TRP A 35 -7.69 -16.38 9.36
N GLN A 36 -8.02 -17.21 10.34
CA GLN A 36 -9.00 -16.90 11.38
C GLN A 36 -8.73 -17.74 12.63
N THR A 37 -9.12 -17.24 13.78
CA THR A 37 -9.14 -17.94 15.07
C THR A 37 -10.48 -17.70 15.77
N GLU A 38 -10.78 -18.44 16.83
CA GLU A 38 -12.01 -18.23 17.62
C GLU A 38 -12.11 -16.79 18.17
N ARG A 39 -10.96 -16.20 18.57
CA ARG A 39 -10.88 -14.82 19.08
C ARG A 39 -10.76 -13.75 18.01
N TRP A 40 -10.37 -14.14 16.77
CA TRP A 40 -10.15 -13.23 15.65
C TRP A 40 -10.88 -13.73 14.39
N PRO A 41 -12.18 -13.53 14.31
CA PRO A 41 -12.97 -13.98 13.17
C PRO A 41 -12.64 -13.15 11.91
N ARG A 42 -12.82 -13.77 10.76
CA ARG A 42 -12.45 -13.20 9.45
C ARG A 42 -13.11 -11.84 9.16
N PHE A 43 -14.33 -11.61 9.64
CA PHE A 43 -15.02 -10.34 9.38
C PHE A 43 -14.28 -9.14 10.00
N LEU A 44 -13.60 -9.31 11.16
CA LEU A 44 -12.80 -8.27 11.77
C LEU A 44 -11.63 -7.87 10.88
N THR A 45 -10.93 -8.83 10.25
CA THR A 45 -9.83 -8.53 9.33
C THR A 45 -10.32 -7.75 8.11
N VAL A 46 -11.49 -8.10 7.56
CA VAL A 46 -12.08 -7.42 6.40
C VAL A 46 -12.51 -6.00 6.76
N GLU A 47 -13.17 -5.81 7.91
CA GLU A 47 -13.63 -4.49 8.35
C GLU A 47 -12.44 -3.60 8.72
N LEU A 48 -11.42 -4.15 9.38
CA LEU A 48 -10.21 -3.44 9.71
C LEU A 48 -9.45 -3.00 8.45
N HIS A 49 -9.33 -3.90 7.46
CA HIS A 49 -8.76 -3.56 6.14
C HIS A 49 -9.50 -2.38 5.50
N ARG A 50 -10.83 -2.39 5.49
CA ARG A 50 -11.66 -1.33 4.94
C ARG A 50 -11.45 0.01 5.68
N THR A 51 -11.53 -0.02 7.01
CA THR A 51 -11.41 1.18 7.84
C THR A 51 -10.04 1.82 7.72
N ILE A 52 -8.95 1.02 7.80
CA ILE A 52 -7.58 1.51 7.67
C ILE A 52 -7.32 2.00 6.25
N SER A 53 -7.91 1.38 5.21
CA SER A 53 -7.79 1.86 3.83
C SER A 53 -8.37 3.27 3.67
N LEU A 54 -9.56 3.53 4.21
CA LEU A 54 -10.17 4.86 4.16
C LEU A 54 -9.35 5.88 4.94
N LEU A 55 -8.86 5.51 6.12
CA LEU A 55 -8.00 6.38 6.92
C LEU A 55 -6.69 6.71 6.21
N SER A 56 -6.07 5.73 5.55
CA SER A 56 -4.86 5.94 4.72
C SER A 56 -5.12 6.96 3.60
N VAL A 57 -6.28 6.89 2.95
CA VAL A 57 -6.67 7.86 1.91
C VAL A 57 -6.83 9.27 2.49
N VAL A 58 -7.40 9.42 3.68
CA VAL A 58 -7.52 10.74 4.33
C VAL A 58 -6.14 11.35 4.56
N PHE A 59 -5.19 10.61 5.13
CA PHE A 59 -3.82 11.09 5.35
C PHE A 59 -3.07 11.34 4.04
N LEU A 60 -3.32 10.53 3.00
CA LEU A 60 -2.77 10.75 1.65
C LEU A 60 -3.27 12.08 1.05
N VAL A 61 -4.55 12.39 1.18
CA VAL A 61 -5.12 13.67 0.73
C VAL A 61 -4.49 14.84 1.48
N VAL A 62 -4.35 14.74 2.81
CA VAL A 62 -3.66 15.76 3.60
C VAL A 62 -2.22 15.93 3.14
N HIS A 63 -1.48 14.83 2.91
CA HIS A 63 -0.11 14.84 2.40
C HIS A 63 0.00 15.59 1.06
N ILE A 64 -0.86 15.26 0.10
CA ILE A 64 -0.86 15.89 -1.23
C ILE A 64 -1.20 17.38 -1.13
N LEU A 65 -2.23 17.74 -0.37
CA LEU A 65 -2.65 19.13 -0.22
C LEU A 65 -1.56 19.98 0.44
N THR A 66 -0.95 19.48 1.50
CA THR A 66 0.13 20.20 2.19
C THR A 66 1.39 20.30 1.33
N ALA A 67 1.70 19.27 0.51
CA ALA A 67 2.82 19.30 -0.43
C ALA A 67 2.61 20.33 -1.57
N ILE A 68 1.38 20.49 -2.06
CA ILE A 68 1.04 21.51 -3.07
C ILE A 68 1.19 22.93 -2.49
N LEU A 69 0.82 23.10 -1.21
CA LEU A 69 0.86 24.39 -0.54
C LEU A 69 2.25 24.75 0.02
N ASP A 70 3.18 23.77 0.05
CA ASP A 70 4.53 23.99 0.59
C ASP A 70 5.40 24.76 -0.42
N PRO A 71 5.80 26.02 -0.12
CA PRO A 71 6.62 26.82 -1.00
C PRO A 71 8.07 26.27 -1.17
N PHE A 72 8.53 25.39 -0.27
CA PHE A 72 9.85 24.77 -0.39
C PHE A 72 9.94 23.82 -1.60
N THR A 73 8.92 23.01 -1.81
CA THR A 73 8.90 22.05 -2.93
C THR A 73 8.46 22.70 -4.24
N ASN A 74 7.70 23.79 -4.17
CA ASN A 74 7.12 24.50 -5.29
C ASN A 74 6.45 23.57 -6.33
N LEU A 75 5.76 22.54 -5.83
CA LEU A 75 5.20 21.47 -6.66
C LEU A 75 4.08 21.98 -7.58
N GLY A 76 3.18 22.81 -7.04
CA GLY A 76 1.99 23.25 -7.75
C GLY A 76 1.04 22.10 -8.13
N LEU A 77 -0.14 22.44 -8.63
CA LEU A 77 -1.17 21.48 -9.02
C LEU A 77 -0.74 20.60 -10.20
N ALA A 78 -0.03 21.16 -11.16
CA ALA A 78 0.41 20.41 -12.34
C ALA A 78 1.34 19.26 -11.98
N ALA A 79 2.31 19.46 -11.09
CA ALA A 79 3.23 18.43 -10.65
C ALA A 79 2.58 17.38 -9.75
N ALA A 80 1.50 17.71 -9.05
CA ALA A 80 0.72 16.76 -8.26
C ALA A 80 -0.20 15.89 -9.11
N LEU A 81 -0.59 16.36 -10.30
CA LEU A 81 -1.50 15.65 -11.19
C LEU A 81 -0.78 14.97 -12.38
N VAL A 82 0.31 15.53 -12.86
CA VAL A 82 1.02 14.98 -14.02
C VAL A 82 2.29 14.29 -13.56
N PRO A 83 2.43 12.96 -13.78
CA PRO A 83 3.64 12.23 -13.41
C PRO A 83 4.87 12.86 -14.08
N PHE A 84 5.95 12.98 -13.32
CA PHE A 84 7.26 13.51 -13.79
C PHE A 84 7.30 14.99 -14.18
N ALA A 85 6.21 15.75 -13.98
CA ALA A 85 6.15 17.18 -14.28
C ALA A 85 6.74 18.07 -13.16
N SER A 86 7.15 17.49 -12.04
CA SER A 86 7.73 18.22 -10.93
C SER A 86 9.12 18.77 -11.26
N SER A 87 9.41 20.01 -10.85
CA SER A 87 10.77 20.55 -10.83
C SER A 87 11.61 20.02 -9.66
N TYR A 88 10.94 19.57 -8.57
CA TYR A 88 11.57 18.95 -7.42
C TYR A 88 11.58 17.43 -7.59
N ARG A 89 12.77 16.83 -7.73
CA ARG A 89 12.96 15.38 -7.84
C ARG A 89 11.96 14.68 -8.78
N PRO A 90 11.94 15.02 -10.09
CA PRO A 90 10.86 14.65 -11.03
C PRO A 90 10.55 13.15 -11.05
N LEU A 91 11.59 12.30 -11.05
CA LEU A 91 11.41 10.85 -11.07
C LEU A 91 10.68 10.34 -9.83
N TRP A 92 11.14 10.74 -8.67
CA TRP A 92 10.64 10.23 -7.40
C TRP A 92 9.24 10.75 -7.08
N VAL A 93 8.97 12.03 -7.32
CA VAL A 93 7.63 12.61 -7.23
C VAL A 93 6.69 11.95 -8.26
N GLY A 94 7.18 11.71 -9.49
CA GLY A 94 6.41 11.03 -10.52
C GLY A 94 5.98 9.62 -10.14
N LEU A 95 6.83 8.84 -9.45
CA LEU A 95 6.46 7.52 -8.91
C LEU A 95 5.37 7.64 -7.84
N GLY A 96 5.41 8.66 -7.00
CA GLY A 96 4.34 8.97 -6.04
C GLY A 96 3.01 9.22 -6.74
N VAL A 97 3.00 10.06 -7.78
CA VAL A 97 1.79 10.35 -8.58
C VAL A 97 1.24 9.08 -9.25
N LEU A 98 2.11 8.23 -9.83
CA LEU A 98 1.69 6.93 -10.38
C LEU A 98 1.08 6.03 -9.31
N SER A 99 1.69 5.97 -8.11
CA SER A 99 1.12 5.23 -6.98
C SER A 99 -0.28 5.71 -6.62
N VAL A 100 -0.50 7.05 -6.59
CA VAL A 100 -1.81 7.65 -6.34
C VAL A 100 -2.81 7.23 -7.42
N TYR A 101 -2.46 7.23 -8.69
CA TYR A 101 -3.35 6.81 -9.77
C TYR A 101 -3.80 5.36 -9.63
N LEU A 102 -2.86 4.46 -9.32
CA LEU A 102 -3.18 3.06 -9.06
C LEU A 102 -4.07 2.91 -7.82
N GLY A 103 -3.75 3.64 -6.73
CA GLY A 103 -4.54 3.67 -5.50
C GLY A 103 -5.96 4.19 -5.72
N VAL A 104 -6.14 5.27 -6.51
CA VAL A 104 -7.46 5.81 -6.88
C VAL A 104 -8.26 4.79 -7.71
N ALA A 105 -7.63 4.11 -8.67
CA ALA A 105 -8.30 3.05 -9.43
C ALA A 105 -8.78 1.92 -8.52
N VAL A 106 -7.96 1.48 -7.57
CA VAL A 106 -8.33 0.46 -6.57
C VAL A 106 -9.47 0.96 -5.67
N LEU A 107 -9.40 2.20 -5.18
CA LEU A 107 -10.42 2.80 -4.33
C LEU A 107 -11.77 2.91 -5.06
N VAL A 108 -11.78 3.52 -6.25
CA VAL A 108 -13.01 3.75 -7.03
C VAL A 108 -13.68 2.43 -7.39
N THR A 109 -12.91 1.45 -7.88
CA THR A 109 -13.47 0.14 -8.20
C THR A 109 -13.93 -0.63 -6.96
N SER A 110 -13.34 -0.41 -5.79
CA SER A 110 -13.78 -1.00 -4.53
C SER A 110 -15.10 -0.39 -4.03
N LEU A 111 -15.27 0.93 -4.17
CA LEU A 111 -16.52 1.62 -3.86
C LEU A 111 -17.65 1.24 -4.83
N LEU A 112 -17.30 1.02 -6.10
CA LEU A 112 -18.25 0.64 -7.15
C LEU A 112 -18.32 -0.87 -7.39
N ARG A 113 -17.83 -1.69 -6.46
CA ARG A 113 -17.67 -3.15 -6.64
C ARG A 113 -18.94 -3.86 -7.11
N GLU A 114 -20.10 -3.45 -6.63
CA GLU A 114 -21.40 -4.02 -7.03
C GLU A 114 -21.74 -3.72 -8.48
N ARG A 115 -21.29 -2.57 -9.01
CA ARG A 115 -21.54 -2.14 -10.40
C ARG A 115 -20.53 -2.71 -11.39
N VAL A 116 -19.24 -2.73 -11.02
CA VAL A 116 -18.17 -3.19 -11.93
C VAL A 116 -18.04 -4.72 -11.97
N GLY A 117 -18.61 -5.43 -11.00
CA GLY A 117 -18.57 -6.88 -10.89
C GLY A 117 -17.23 -7.42 -10.35
N LEU A 118 -17.30 -8.64 -9.81
CA LEU A 118 -16.18 -9.24 -9.06
C LEU A 118 -14.92 -9.51 -9.90
N ARG A 119 -15.06 -9.80 -11.20
CA ARG A 119 -13.91 -10.09 -12.06
C ARG A 119 -13.06 -8.85 -12.29
N LEU A 120 -13.70 -7.74 -12.72
CA LEU A 120 -13.01 -6.48 -12.97
C LEU A 120 -12.45 -5.90 -11.67
N TRP A 121 -13.28 -5.87 -10.60
CA TRP A 121 -12.81 -5.43 -9.28
C TRP A 121 -11.55 -6.19 -8.84
N ARG A 122 -11.53 -7.53 -8.97
CA ARG A 122 -10.37 -8.32 -8.57
C ARG A 122 -9.13 -8.00 -9.40
N ALA A 123 -9.29 -7.85 -10.72
CA ALA A 123 -8.19 -7.51 -11.61
C ALA A 123 -7.57 -6.16 -11.25
N VAL A 124 -8.40 -5.12 -11.05
CA VAL A 124 -7.93 -3.79 -10.65
C VAL A 124 -7.35 -3.79 -9.23
N HIS A 125 -7.94 -4.56 -8.32
CA HIS A 125 -7.47 -4.62 -6.93
C HIS A 125 -6.03 -5.15 -6.80
N TRP A 126 -5.55 -5.96 -7.77
CA TRP A 126 -4.16 -6.38 -7.84
C TRP A 126 -3.19 -5.22 -8.05
N LEU A 127 -3.63 -4.07 -8.58
CA LEU A 127 -2.79 -2.88 -8.73
C LEU A 127 -2.31 -2.30 -7.39
N ALA A 128 -2.97 -2.64 -6.27
CA ALA A 128 -2.50 -2.29 -4.94
C ALA A 128 -1.09 -2.84 -4.65
N TYR A 129 -0.76 -4.02 -5.18
CA TYR A 129 0.58 -4.61 -5.04
C TYR A 129 1.65 -3.89 -5.89
N ALA A 130 1.27 -3.18 -6.95
CA ALA A 130 2.16 -2.31 -7.71
C ALA A 130 2.22 -0.90 -7.11
N SER A 131 1.11 -0.39 -6.60
CA SER A 131 1.02 0.93 -5.98
C SER A 131 1.93 1.05 -4.75
N TRP A 132 1.97 0.03 -3.88
CA TRP A 132 2.74 0.09 -2.64
C TRP A 132 4.27 0.23 -2.86
N PRO A 133 4.96 -0.58 -3.71
CA PRO A 133 6.39 -0.38 -3.97
C PRO A 133 6.71 0.97 -4.63
N LEU A 134 5.81 1.51 -5.46
CA LEU A 134 6.00 2.86 -5.99
C LEU A 134 5.92 3.92 -4.89
N ALA A 135 4.99 3.76 -3.93
CA ALA A 135 4.86 4.66 -2.79
C ALA A 135 6.07 4.60 -1.86
N ILE A 136 6.60 3.39 -1.55
CA ILE A 136 7.76 3.26 -0.65
C ILE A 136 9.03 3.84 -1.30
N ILE A 137 9.26 3.60 -2.59
CA ILE A 137 10.38 4.19 -3.33
C ILE A 137 10.26 5.72 -3.35
N HIS A 138 9.05 6.26 -3.62
CA HIS A 138 8.78 7.68 -3.52
C HIS A 138 9.11 8.22 -2.11
N SER A 139 8.68 7.53 -1.07
CA SER A 139 8.91 7.95 0.33
C SER A 139 10.39 8.02 0.68
N ILE A 140 11.17 7.01 0.30
CA ILE A 140 12.61 6.93 0.56
C ILE A 140 13.35 8.02 -0.21
N GLU A 141 13.05 8.19 -1.50
CA GLU A 141 13.86 9.01 -2.40
C GLU A 141 13.45 10.49 -2.42
N SER A 142 12.22 10.83 -2.01
CA SER A 142 11.73 12.23 -2.03
C SER A 142 12.03 12.99 -0.74
N GLY A 143 12.34 12.29 0.36
CA GLY A 143 12.59 12.91 1.66
C GLY A 143 13.97 13.59 1.73
N SER A 144 14.03 14.77 2.36
CA SER A 144 15.28 15.46 2.69
C SER A 144 16.05 14.79 3.84
N ASP A 145 15.38 13.94 4.59
CA ASP A 145 15.84 13.23 5.79
C ASP A 145 15.83 11.69 5.61
N ALA A 146 15.88 11.23 4.36
CA ALA A 146 15.82 9.81 3.99
C ALA A 146 16.90 8.94 4.68
N THR A 147 18.07 9.51 4.96
CA THR A 147 19.19 8.81 5.63
C THR A 147 19.18 8.98 7.15
N ALA A 148 18.22 9.70 7.72
CA ALA A 148 18.12 9.87 9.16
C ALA A 148 17.78 8.53 9.84
N PRO A 149 18.39 8.19 11.00
CA PRO A 149 18.17 6.89 11.67
C PRO A 149 16.70 6.59 11.96
N TRP A 150 15.92 7.58 12.35
CA TRP A 150 14.49 7.42 12.63
C TRP A 150 13.69 7.10 11.36
N MET A 151 14.09 7.66 10.18
CA MET A 151 13.42 7.38 8.93
C MET A 151 13.71 5.96 8.44
N LEU A 152 14.95 5.48 8.62
CA LEU A 152 15.31 4.10 8.32
C LEU A 152 14.49 3.10 9.16
N VAL A 153 14.15 3.44 10.41
CA VAL A 153 13.24 2.64 11.23
C VAL A 153 11.83 2.62 10.65
N VAL A 154 11.30 3.77 10.22
CA VAL A 154 9.98 3.84 9.56
C VAL A 154 9.96 2.99 8.27
N ASP A 155 10.99 3.09 7.44
CA ASP A 155 11.09 2.31 6.21
C ASP A 155 11.18 0.80 6.50
N ALA A 156 11.95 0.40 7.51
CA ALA A 156 12.01 -0.98 7.96
C ALA A 156 10.64 -1.49 8.48
N LEU A 157 9.91 -0.67 9.22
CA LEU A 157 8.55 -0.97 9.69
C LEU A 157 7.53 -1.06 8.53
N CYS A 158 7.78 -0.39 7.42
CA CYS A 158 6.96 -0.52 6.22
C CYS A 158 7.34 -1.78 5.41
N ILE A 159 8.62 -2.00 5.15
CA ILE A 159 9.10 -3.07 4.26
C ILE A 159 9.01 -4.44 4.93
N GLY A 160 9.46 -4.54 6.19
CA GLY A 160 9.56 -5.81 6.92
C GLY A 160 8.23 -6.58 6.97
N PRO A 161 7.12 -6.00 7.46
CA PRO A 161 5.84 -6.70 7.55
C PRO A 161 5.29 -7.16 6.18
N VAL A 162 5.49 -6.37 5.12
CA VAL A 162 5.03 -6.76 3.77
C VAL A 162 5.85 -7.93 3.24
N VAL A 163 7.17 -7.88 3.38
CA VAL A 163 8.06 -8.99 2.98
C VAL A 163 7.71 -10.27 3.74
N LEU A 164 7.48 -10.18 5.05
CA LEU A 164 7.08 -11.33 5.87
C LEU A 164 5.71 -11.89 5.45
N ALA A 165 4.71 -11.03 5.24
CA ALA A 165 3.37 -11.44 4.84
C ALA A 165 3.35 -12.10 3.45
N VAL A 166 4.04 -11.52 2.48
CA VAL A 166 4.16 -12.06 1.13
C VAL A 166 4.98 -13.36 1.14
N GLY A 167 6.11 -13.39 1.86
CA GLY A 167 6.94 -14.58 2.02
C GLY A 167 6.14 -15.75 2.60
N TRP A 168 5.40 -15.50 3.70
CA TRP A 168 4.51 -16.49 4.30
C TRP A 168 3.46 -17.02 3.31
N ARG A 169 2.80 -16.12 2.58
CA ARG A 169 1.82 -16.51 1.55
C ARG A 169 2.41 -17.41 0.48
N LEU A 170 3.63 -17.10 -0.02
CA LEU A 170 4.31 -17.89 -1.05
C LEU A 170 4.71 -19.27 -0.52
N LEU A 171 5.19 -19.37 0.71
CA LEU A 171 5.55 -20.64 1.36
C LEU A 171 4.31 -21.52 1.56
N ALA A 172 3.20 -20.96 2.04
CA ALA A 172 1.94 -21.67 2.23
C ALA A 172 1.39 -22.22 0.89
N ALA A 173 1.46 -21.43 -0.20
CA ALA A 173 1.04 -21.87 -1.52
C ALA A 173 1.90 -23.05 -2.06
N ARG A 174 3.21 -23.03 -1.80
CA ARG A 174 4.11 -24.13 -2.18
C ARG A 174 3.83 -25.42 -1.41
N GLY A 175 3.53 -25.32 -0.11
CA GLY A 175 3.13 -26.46 0.74
C GLY A 175 1.88 -27.15 0.20
N SER A 176 0.84 -26.40 -0.11
CA SER A 176 -0.42 -26.90 -0.68
C SER A 176 -0.23 -27.66 -2.00
N ASN A 177 0.61 -27.12 -2.91
CA ASN A 177 0.90 -27.77 -4.19
C ASN A 177 1.67 -29.08 -4.02
N ARG A 178 2.63 -29.15 -3.09
CA ARG A 178 3.37 -30.40 -2.81
C ARG A 178 2.47 -31.49 -2.27
N SER A 179 1.57 -31.18 -1.36
CA SER A 179 0.60 -32.12 -0.81
C SER A 179 -0.37 -32.65 -1.87
N ALA A 180 -0.84 -31.78 -2.77
CA ALA A 180 -1.69 -32.17 -3.89
C ALA A 180 -0.98 -33.11 -4.89
N LEU A 181 0.31 -32.86 -5.19
CA LEU A 181 1.10 -33.71 -6.06
C LEU A 181 1.41 -35.08 -5.42
N ALA A 182 1.67 -35.13 -4.12
CA ALA A 182 1.90 -36.35 -3.37
C ALA A 182 0.65 -37.25 -3.35
N SER A 183 -0.53 -36.67 -3.18
CA SER A 183 -1.80 -37.41 -3.19
C SER A 183 -2.16 -38.00 -4.55
N VAL A 184 -1.71 -37.39 -5.65
CA VAL A 184 -1.89 -37.90 -7.02
C VAL A 184 -0.87 -38.99 -7.33
N ALA A 185 0.32 -38.94 -6.73
CA ALA A 185 1.39 -39.93 -6.98
C ALA A 185 1.20 -41.24 -6.19
N GLU A 186 0.31 -41.30 -5.17
CA GLU A 186 -0.04 -42.52 -4.43
C GLU A 186 -1.54 -42.91 -4.61
N PRO A 187 -2.02 -43.24 -5.83
CA PRO A 187 -3.37 -43.75 -6.01
C PRO A 187 -3.40 -45.23 -5.66
N GLY A 188 -3.63 -45.61 -4.39
CA GLY A 188 -3.90 -47.03 -4.11
C GLY A 188 -3.41 -47.64 -2.81
N ARG A 189 -3.05 -46.88 -1.77
CA ARG A 189 -2.75 -47.45 -0.43
C ARG A 189 -3.90 -47.30 0.59
N GLY A 190 -5.11 -47.61 0.13
CA GLY A 190 -6.30 -47.53 0.98
C GLY A 190 -7.41 -48.46 0.47
N ALA A 191 -7.12 -49.76 0.35
CA ALA A 191 -8.14 -50.80 0.20
C ALA A 191 -7.83 -51.93 1.19
#